data_2164879a58f085eb2026bacd2e37481f
#
_entry.id   2164879a58f085eb2026bacd2e37481f
#
_cell.length_a   1.000
_cell.length_b   1.000
_cell.length_c   1.000
_cell.angle_alpha   90.00
_cell.angle_beta   90.00
_cell.angle_gamma   90.00
#
_symmetry.space_group_name_H-M   'P 1'
#
loop_
_entity.id
_entity.type
_entity.pdbx_description
1 polymer ?
#
loop_
_entity_poly.entity_id
_entity_poly.type
_entity_poly.pdbx_seq_one_letter_code
_entity_poly.pdbx_strand_id
1 'polypeptide(L)'
;MSSKLRVGVAGPVGSGKTALVETLCLGLKKNYQIAVVTNDIYTKEDANFLIKKKVLEQGRIVGVETGGCPHTAIREDCSLNKNAVIDLENKYDPLDFIFVESGGDNLAASFSPELVDLSIYVIDVSAGDKIPRKGGPGIIRSDLLLINKIDLANMVGANLNIMQNDTNLMRKGKPWFFTNLSSGKGVEDVLKYLKAQIPNIKSKEKNF
;
A
#
# COMPACT_ATOMS: atom_id res chain seq x y z
N MET A 1 -8.04 -14.97 19.03
CA MET A 1 -7.18 -14.84 17.84
C MET A 1 -6.76 -13.38 17.72
N SER A 2 -5.48 -13.10 17.50
CA SER A 2 -5.01 -11.71 17.27
C SER A 2 -5.56 -11.26 15.91
N SER A 3 -6.31 -10.16 15.88
CA SER A 3 -6.85 -9.63 14.63
C SER A 3 -5.71 -8.90 13.90
N LYS A 4 -5.14 -9.53 12.91
CA LYS A 4 -4.13 -8.98 12.00
C LYS A 4 -4.80 -8.18 10.89
N LEU A 5 -4.15 -7.13 10.42
CA LEU A 5 -4.60 -6.30 9.31
C LEU A 5 -3.68 -6.53 8.10
N ARG A 6 -4.23 -7.10 7.03
CA ARG A 6 -3.55 -7.23 5.74
C ARG A 6 -3.79 -5.97 4.92
N VAL A 7 -2.73 -5.24 4.60
CA VAL A 7 -2.79 -3.95 3.90
C VAL A 7 -2.14 -4.07 2.54
N GLY A 8 -2.92 -3.94 1.49
CA GLY A 8 -2.42 -3.87 0.11
C GLY A 8 -1.91 -2.46 -0.21
N VAL A 9 -0.74 -2.37 -0.84
CA VAL A 9 -0.16 -1.12 -1.34
C VAL A 9 0.04 -1.25 -2.84
N ALA A 10 -0.72 -0.48 -3.63
CA ALA A 10 -0.66 -0.48 -5.08
C ALA A 10 -0.44 0.93 -5.66
N GLY A 11 -0.15 1.01 -6.94
CA GLY A 11 0.06 2.26 -7.67
C GLY A 11 1.07 2.13 -8.79
N PRO A 12 1.20 3.15 -9.66
CA PRO A 12 2.13 3.16 -10.77
C PRO A 12 3.59 2.94 -10.35
N VAL A 13 4.41 2.49 -11.32
CA VAL A 13 5.86 2.43 -11.13
C VAL A 13 6.38 3.83 -10.76
N GLY A 14 7.24 3.88 -9.76
CA GLY A 14 7.84 5.14 -9.31
C GLY A 14 6.94 6.01 -8.42
N SER A 15 5.68 5.66 -8.15
CA SER A 15 4.79 6.47 -7.29
C SER A 15 5.23 6.54 -5.82
N GLY A 16 6.07 5.61 -5.36
CA GLY A 16 6.60 5.56 -4.00
C GLY A 16 5.98 4.48 -3.12
N LYS A 17 5.47 3.39 -3.70
CA LYS A 17 4.91 2.24 -2.95
C LYS A 17 5.90 1.67 -1.94
N THR A 18 7.09 1.29 -2.40
CA THR A 18 8.15 0.70 -1.56
C THR A 18 8.61 1.68 -0.49
N ALA A 19 8.72 2.98 -0.81
CA ALA A 19 9.03 4.02 0.16
C ALA A 19 7.91 4.17 1.22
N LEU A 20 6.64 3.99 0.82
CA LEU A 20 5.53 3.99 1.76
C LEU A 20 5.62 2.77 2.69
N VAL A 21 5.84 1.57 2.16
CA VAL A 21 5.99 0.35 2.96
C VAL A 21 7.16 0.50 3.95
N GLU A 22 8.33 1.00 3.50
CA GLU A 22 9.47 1.32 4.37
C GLU A 22 9.04 2.25 5.50
N THR A 23 8.41 3.37 5.16
CA THR A 23 7.99 4.42 6.11
C THR A 23 6.99 3.89 7.14
N LEU A 24 5.99 3.12 6.70
CA LEU A 24 4.99 2.53 7.57
C LEU A 24 5.61 1.49 8.53
N CYS A 25 6.47 0.62 8.01
CA CYS A 25 7.19 -0.35 8.84
C CYS A 25 8.03 0.35 9.92
N LEU A 26 8.80 1.37 9.55
CA LEU A 26 9.63 2.12 10.50
C LEU A 26 8.78 2.85 11.57
N GLY A 27 7.63 3.40 11.18
CA GLY A 27 6.71 4.10 12.09
C GLY A 27 5.92 3.18 13.01
N LEU A 28 5.74 1.90 12.64
CA LEU A 28 4.91 0.95 13.39
C LEU A 28 5.71 -0.12 14.15
N LYS A 29 6.90 -0.54 13.68
CA LYS A 29 7.65 -1.69 14.21
C LYS A 29 8.00 -1.62 15.69
N LYS A 30 7.99 -0.43 16.29
CA LYS A 30 8.28 -0.27 17.71
C LYS A 30 7.17 -0.86 18.59
N ASN A 31 5.92 -0.82 18.13
CA ASN A 31 4.74 -1.18 18.93
C ASN A 31 3.90 -2.32 18.28
N TYR A 32 4.23 -2.73 17.07
CA TYR A 32 3.46 -3.71 16.30
C TYR A 32 4.36 -4.74 15.65
N GLN A 33 3.89 -5.97 15.57
CA GLN A 33 4.53 -7.06 14.83
C GLN A 33 4.13 -6.98 13.37
N ILE A 34 5.11 -6.88 12.48
CA ILE A 34 4.91 -6.58 11.06
C ILE A 34 5.61 -7.61 10.20
N ALA A 35 4.98 -7.96 9.07
CA ALA A 35 5.58 -8.68 7.96
C ALA A 35 5.27 -7.98 6.64
N VAL A 36 6.05 -8.27 5.59
CA VAL A 36 5.91 -7.66 4.26
C VAL A 36 6.02 -8.73 3.19
N VAL A 37 5.10 -8.69 2.22
CA VAL A 37 5.19 -9.39 0.94
C VAL A 37 5.31 -8.33 -0.15
N THR A 38 6.37 -8.41 -0.98
CA THR A 38 6.48 -7.60 -2.19
C THR A 38 6.26 -8.49 -3.41
N ASN A 39 5.58 -7.96 -4.41
CA ASN A 39 5.23 -8.67 -5.61
C ASN A 39 5.84 -7.96 -6.83
N ASP A 40 6.65 -8.67 -7.60
CA ASP A 40 7.21 -8.18 -8.86
C ASP A 40 7.19 -9.31 -9.92
N ILE A 41 7.35 -8.92 -11.19
CA ILE A 41 7.26 -9.87 -12.31
C ILE A 41 8.49 -10.77 -12.37
N TYR A 42 9.69 -10.18 -12.29
CA TYR A 42 10.97 -10.86 -12.57
C TYR A 42 12.01 -10.71 -11.48
N THR A 43 11.77 -9.89 -10.47
CA THR A 43 12.81 -9.54 -9.49
C THR A 43 12.27 -9.54 -8.07
N LYS A 44 13.20 -9.57 -7.11
CA LYS A 44 12.92 -9.33 -5.69
C LYS A 44 13.54 -8.00 -5.23
N GLU A 45 13.67 -7.03 -6.15
CA GLU A 45 14.37 -5.78 -5.84
C GLU A 45 13.74 -5.03 -4.68
N ASP A 46 12.42 -4.91 -4.64
CA ASP A 46 11.72 -4.23 -3.55
C ASP A 46 11.93 -4.94 -2.21
N ALA A 47 11.86 -6.29 -2.17
CA ALA A 47 12.18 -7.03 -0.96
C ALA A 47 13.65 -6.84 -0.55
N ASN A 48 14.58 -6.94 -1.50
CA ASN A 48 16.00 -6.76 -1.26
C ASN A 48 16.33 -5.34 -0.77
N PHE A 49 15.65 -4.33 -1.31
CA PHE A 49 15.77 -2.94 -0.86
C PHE A 49 15.36 -2.81 0.61
N LEU A 50 14.21 -3.31 1.00
CA LEU A 50 13.72 -3.27 2.37
C LEU A 50 14.63 -4.05 3.34
N ILE A 51 15.15 -5.22 2.91
CA ILE A 51 16.11 -6.02 3.69
C ILE A 51 17.42 -5.26 3.88
N LYS A 52 17.97 -4.71 2.79
CA LYS A 52 19.22 -3.93 2.83
C LYS A 52 19.12 -2.70 3.74
N LYS A 53 17.94 -2.06 3.76
CA LYS A 53 17.61 -0.95 4.65
C LYS A 53 17.38 -1.38 6.11
N LYS A 54 17.36 -2.68 6.40
CA LYS A 54 17.08 -3.24 7.74
C LYS A 54 15.74 -2.70 8.31
N VAL A 55 14.75 -2.60 7.45
CA VAL A 55 13.41 -2.08 7.81
C VAL A 55 12.78 -3.00 8.85
N LEU A 56 12.83 -4.31 8.61
CA LEU A 56 12.46 -5.41 9.49
C LEU A 56 13.55 -6.48 9.49
N GLU A 57 13.40 -7.51 10.34
CA GLU A 57 14.21 -8.74 10.24
C GLU A 57 14.01 -9.39 8.87
N GLN A 58 15.08 -9.93 8.28
CA GLN A 58 15.08 -10.48 6.92
C GLN A 58 13.96 -11.51 6.70
N GLY A 59 13.70 -12.40 7.64
CA GLY A 59 12.68 -13.44 7.51
C GLY A 59 11.24 -12.92 7.53
N ARG A 60 11.01 -11.66 7.86
CA ARG A 60 9.69 -10.98 7.85
C ARG A 60 9.38 -10.27 6.53
N ILE A 61 10.31 -10.32 5.57
CA ILE A 61 10.16 -9.71 4.25
C ILE A 61 10.32 -10.81 3.20
N VAL A 62 9.28 -11.02 2.39
CA VAL A 62 9.23 -12.04 1.33
C VAL A 62 8.98 -11.38 -0.01
N GLY A 63 9.85 -11.61 -0.98
CA GLY A 63 9.64 -11.24 -2.38
C GLY A 63 9.02 -12.40 -3.15
N VAL A 64 7.89 -12.14 -3.82
CA VAL A 64 7.19 -13.09 -4.68
C VAL A 64 7.42 -12.69 -6.14
N GLU A 65 8.00 -13.60 -6.93
CA GLU A 65 8.13 -13.46 -8.38
C GLU A 65 6.92 -14.12 -9.05
N THR A 66 6.15 -13.35 -9.79
CA THR A 66 4.88 -13.84 -10.35
C THR A 66 5.00 -14.39 -11.76
N GLY A 67 6.12 -14.10 -12.45
CA GLY A 67 6.38 -14.58 -13.81
C GLY A 67 5.39 -14.10 -14.88
N GLY A 68 4.44 -13.25 -14.51
CA GLY A 68 3.37 -12.76 -15.37
C GLY A 68 2.83 -11.42 -14.94
N CYS A 69 1.61 -11.10 -15.35
CA CYS A 69 0.99 -9.81 -15.08
C CYS A 69 0.82 -9.57 -13.55
N PRO A 70 1.38 -8.49 -12.97
CA PRO A 70 1.27 -8.21 -11.54
C PRO A 70 -0.16 -8.02 -11.05
N HIS A 71 -1.06 -7.56 -11.92
CA HIS A 71 -2.48 -7.39 -11.59
C HIS A 71 -3.17 -8.72 -11.32
N THR A 72 -2.87 -9.74 -12.15
CA THR A 72 -3.40 -11.09 -11.97
C THR A 72 -3.00 -11.65 -10.62
N ALA A 73 -1.74 -11.47 -10.24
CA ALA A 73 -1.17 -12.02 -9.02
C ALA A 73 -1.70 -11.39 -7.71
N ILE A 74 -2.37 -10.25 -7.77
CA ILE A 74 -3.00 -9.63 -6.59
C ILE A 74 -4.52 -9.71 -6.62
N ARG A 75 -5.12 -10.17 -7.72
CA ARG A 75 -6.58 -10.18 -7.89
C ARG A 75 -7.13 -11.52 -8.38
N GLU A 76 -6.92 -11.87 -9.68
CA GLU A 76 -7.56 -13.03 -10.32
C GLU A 76 -6.96 -14.35 -9.83
N ASP A 77 -5.63 -14.43 -9.73
CA ASP A 77 -4.90 -15.57 -9.18
C ASP A 77 -3.87 -15.09 -8.15
N CYS A 78 -4.36 -14.78 -6.98
CA CYS A 78 -3.51 -14.32 -5.88
C CYS A 78 -2.90 -15.46 -5.04
N SER A 79 -2.94 -16.69 -5.51
CA SER A 79 -2.53 -17.89 -4.76
C SER A 79 -1.08 -17.82 -4.26
N LEU A 80 -0.12 -17.37 -5.09
CA LEU A 80 1.28 -17.23 -4.67
C LEU A 80 1.45 -16.23 -3.53
N ASN A 81 0.84 -15.06 -3.66
CA ASN A 81 0.88 -14.03 -2.61
C ASN A 81 0.14 -14.46 -1.35
N LYS A 82 -1.00 -15.12 -1.50
CA LYS A 82 -1.79 -15.67 -0.40
C LYS A 82 -1.00 -16.71 0.40
N ASN A 83 -0.31 -17.61 -0.29
CA ASN A 83 0.55 -18.61 0.35
C ASN A 83 1.70 -17.93 1.13
N ALA A 84 2.38 -16.95 0.53
CA ALA A 84 3.43 -16.19 1.21
C ALA A 84 2.91 -15.46 2.47
N VAL A 85 1.70 -14.90 2.42
CA VAL A 85 1.04 -14.29 3.58
C VAL A 85 0.76 -15.33 4.66
N ILE A 86 0.18 -16.49 4.29
CA ILE A 86 -0.12 -17.58 5.24
C ILE A 86 1.15 -18.12 5.90
N ASP A 87 2.23 -18.30 5.13
CA ASP A 87 3.52 -18.77 5.66
C ASP A 87 4.10 -17.79 6.68
N LEU A 88 4.02 -16.48 6.41
CA LEU A 88 4.42 -15.46 7.37
C LEU A 88 3.55 -15.44 8.62
N GLU A 89 2.25 -15.62 8.46
CA GLU A 89 1.31 -15.71 9.58
C GLU A 89 1.60 -16.90 10.48
N ASN A 90 1.88 -18.06 9.90
CA ASN A 90 2.20 -19.28 10.66
C ASN A 90 3.56 -19.17 11.36
N LYS A 91 4.52 -18.50 10.74
CA LYS A 91 5.88 -18.38 11.27
C LYS A 91 6.02 -17.33 12.38
N TYR A 92 5.24 -16.25 12.32
CA TYR A 92 5.41 -15.05 13.17
C TYR A 92 4.16 -14.67 13.96
N ASP A 93 3.34 -15.64 14.36
CA ASP A 93 2.17 -15.35 15.21
C ASP A 93 2.61 -14.89 16.63
N PRO A 94 2.05 -13.78 17.17
CA PRO A 94 1.08 -12.90 16.55
C PRO A 94 1.68 -11.87 15.60
N LEU A 95 0.98 -11.59 14.50
CA LEU A 95 1.22 -10.43 13.63
C LEU A 95 0.09 -9.42 13.77
N ASP A 96 0.43 -8.13 13.78
CA ASP A 96 -0.54 -7.04 13.77
C ASP A 96 -0.80 -6.52 12.36
N PHE A 97 0.27 -6.41 11.54
CA PHE A 97 0.20 -5.92 10.17
C PHE A 97 0.93 -6.83 9.21
N ILE A 98 0.33 -7.03 8.04
CA ILE A 98 1.01 -7.60 6.88
C ILE A 98 0.80 -6.64 5.71
N PHE A 99 1.89 -6.04 5.21
CA PHE A 99 1.85 -5.23 4.01
C PHE A 99 2.08 -6.12 2.78
N VAL A 100 1.21 -5.96 1.77
CA VAL A 100 1.34 -6.63 0.48
C VAL A 100 1.52 -5.56 -0.58
N GLU A 101 2.74 -5.40 -1.09
CA GLU A 101 3.06 -4.45 -2.16
C GLU A 101 2.83 -5.09 -3.52
N SER A 102 2.07 -4.42 -4.40
CA SER A 102 1.90 -4.85 -5.79
C SER A 102 3.08 -4.44 -6.66
N GLY A 103 3.31 -5.14 -7.74
CA GLY A 103 4.08 -4.61 -8.86
C GLY A 103 3.47 -3.31 -9.41
N GLY A 104 4.23 -2.54 -10.21
CA GLY A 104 3.74 -1.28 -10.77
C GLY A 104 2.56 -1.48 -11.72
N ASP A 105 1.60 -0.56 -11.70
CA ASP A 105 0.37 -0.62 -12.50
C ASP A 105 0.02 0.73 -13.17
N ASN A 106 -1.01 0.72 -14.02
CA ASN A 106 -1.51 1.89 -14.74
C ASN A 106 -2.92 2.29 -14.26
N LEU A 107 -3.10 2.59 -12.97
CA LEU A 107 -4.35 2.98 -12.33
C LEU A 107 -5.42 1.87 -12.27
N ALA A 108 -5.09 0.65 -12.69
CA ALA A 108 -6.04 -0.45 -12.80
C ALA A 108 -6.00 -1.43 -11.63
N ALA A 109 -4.92 -1.41 -10.82
CA ALA A 109 -4.76 -2.39 -9.74
C ALA A 109 -5.86 -2.29 -8.69
N SER A 110 -6.41 -3.43 -8.36
CA SER A 110 -7.25 -3.63 -7.18
C SER A 110 -6.93 -5.00 -6.59
N PHE A 111 -6.83 -5.07 -5.28
CA PHE A 111 -6.57 -6.32 -4.59
C PHE A 111 -7.80 -7.20 -4.49
N SER A 112 -7.59 -8.52 -4.47
CA SER A 112 -8.61 -9.48 -4.05
C SER A 112 -8.93 -9.29 -2.56
N PRO A 113 -10.21 -9.30 -2.16
CA PRO A 113 -10.61 -9.31 -0.75
C PRO A 113 -10.08 -10.52 0.05
N GLU A 114 -9.70 -11.59 -0.64
CA GLU A 114 -9.07 -12.75 -0.01
C GLU A 114 -7.60 -12.51 0.38
N LEU A 115 -6.95 -11.55 -0.27
CA LEU A 115 -5.54 -11.26 -0.05
C LEU A 115 -5.34 -10.15 0.98
N VAL A 116 -6.17 -9.10 0.95
CA VAL A 116 -6.04 -7.94 1.82
C VAL A 116 -7.38 -7.47 2.39
N ASP A 117 -7.35 -6.92 3.60
CA ASP A 117 -8.51 -6.36 4.30
C ASP A 117 -8.71 -4.89 3.96
N LEU A 118 -7.61 -4.19 3.59
CA LEU A 118 -7.58 -2.77 3.29
C LEU A 118 -6.57 -2.50 2.17
N SER A 119 -6.93 -1.58 1.27
CA SER A 119 -6.09 -1.18 0.14
C SER A 119 -5.69 0.29 0.21
N ILE A 120 -4.38 0.56 0.06
CA ILE A 120 -3.83 1.90 -0.15
C ILE A 120 -3.38 2.00 -1.61
N TYR A 121 -3.83 3.05 -2.29
CA TYR A 121 -3.37 3.35 -3.64
C TYR A 121 -2.50 4.61 -3.63
N VAL A 122 -1.33 4.54 -4.25
CA VAL A 122 -0.37 5.64 -4.28
C VAL A 122 -0.23 6.16 -5.71
N ILE A 123 -0.57 7.42 -5.92
CA ILE A 123 -0.21 8.17 -7.13
C ILE A 123 0.77 9.29 -6.74
N ASP A 124 1.39 9.94 -7.70
CA ASP A 124 2.27 11.07 -7.42
C ASP A 124 2.05 12.23 -8.40
N VAL A 125 2.55 13.40 -8.04
CA VAL A 125 2.34 14.63 -8.82
C VAL A 125 3.08 14.62 -10.16
N SER A 126 4.14 13.79 -10.34
CA SER A 126 4.93 13.76 -11.56
C SER A 126 4.17 13.19 -12.76
N ALA A 127 3.10 12.42 -12.49
CA ALA A 127 2.21 11.91 -13.53
C ALA A 127 1.22 12.98 -14.05
N GLY A 128 1.24 14.19 -13.46
CA GLY A 128 0.42 15.35 -13.85
C GLY A 128 -0.84 15.50 -13.01
N ASP A 129 -1.33 16.75 -12.94
CA ASP A 129 -2.46 17.14 -12.09
C ASP A 129 -3.81 16.55 -12.52
N LYS A 130 -3.90 16.01 -13.74
CA LYS A 130 -5.12 15.41 -14.29
C LYS A 130 -5.33 13.94 -13.88
N ILE A 131 -4.35 13.31 -13.20
CA ILE A 131 -4.44 11.90 -12.84
C ILE A 131 -5.68 11.59 -11.97
N PRO A 132 -6.00 12.35 -10.92
CA PRO A 132 -7.17 12.05 -10.12
C PRO A 132 -8.48 12.01 -10.94
N ARG A 133 -8.68 12.96 -11.88
CA ARG A 133 -9.91 13.01 -12.71
C ARG A 133 -10.01 11.88 -13.72
N LYS A 134 -8.89 11.27 -14.13
CA LYS A 134 -8.91 10.08 -15.00
C LYS A 134 -9.57 8.89 -14.29
N GLY A 135 -9.54 8.88 -12.97
CA GLY A 135 -10.13 7.82 -12.19
C GLY A 135 -9.41 6.49 -12.38
N GLY A 136 -10.17 5.43 -12.39
CA GLY A 136 -9.68 4.05 -12.42
C GLY A 136 -9.90 3.35 -11.08
N PRO A 137 -9.91 2.01 -11.07
CA PRO A 137 -10.20 1.24 -9.86
C PRO A 137 -9.31 1.60 -8.67
N GLY A 138 -8.02 1.81 -8.86
CA GLY A 138 -7.09 2.18 -7.81
C GLY A 138 -7.48 3.51 -7.13
N ILE A 139 -7.81 4.53 -7.90
CA ILE A 139 -8.19 5.85 -7.36
C ILE A 139 -9.57 5.81 -6.69
N ILE A 140 -10.55 5.17 -7.33
CA ILE A 140 -11.96 5.25 -6.91
C ILE A 140 -12.27 4.23 -5.80
N ARG A 141 -11.73 3.02 -5.90
CA ARG A 141 -12.14 1.89 -5.05
C ARG A 141 -11.25 1.67 -3.83
N SER A 142 -9.96 2.07 -3.87
CA SER A 142 -9.07 1.92 -2.71
C SER A 142 -9.67 2.53 -1.44
N ASP A 143 -9.37 1.96 -0.30
CA ASP A 143 -9.83 2.46 1.00
C ASP A 143 -9.14 3.77 1.33
N LEU A 144 -7.85 3.90 1.02
CA LEU A 144 -7.08 5.13 1.15
C LEU A 144 -6.35 5.44 -0.15
N LEU A 145 -6.38 6.71 -0.59
CA LEU A 145 -5.55 7.21 -1.69
C LEU A 145 -4.47 8.15 -1.16
N LEU A 146 -3.24 7.99 -1.63
CA LEU A 146 -2.16 8.93 -1.37
C LEU A 146 -1.75 9.64 -2.66
N ILE A 147 -1.56 10.95 -2.59
CA ILE A 147 -0.95 11.77 -3.63
C ILE A 147 0.42 12.19 -3.12
N ASN A 148 1.43 11.48 -3.59
CA ASN A 148 2.80 11.59 -3.09
C ASN A 148 3.65 12.60 -3.88
N LYS A 149 4.86 12.88 -3.35
CA LYS A 149 5.88 13.76 -3.94
C LYS A 149 5.39 15.19 -4.17
N ILE A 150 4.55 15.71 -3.27
CA ILE A 150 3.95 17.06 -3.44
C ILE A 150 4.97 18.19 -3.47
N ASP A 151 6.18 17.95 -3.01
CA ASP A 151 7.33 18.86 -3.14
C ASP A 151 7.74 19.09 -4.59
N LEU A 152 7.51 18.12 -5.47
CA LEU A 152 7.83 18.22 -6.90
C LEU A 152 6.74 18.94 -7.70
N ALA A 153 5.59 19.29 -7.11
CA ALA A 153 4.44 19.82 -7.84
C ALA A 153 4.78 21.02 -8.73
N ASN A 154 5.50 22.02 -8.19
CA ASN A 154 5.92 23.18 -8.95
C ASN A 154 6.92 22.85 -10.07
N MET A 155 7.81 21.88 -9.84
CA MET A 155 8.84 21.48 -10.81
C MET A 155 8.24 20.75 -12.02
N VAL A 156 7.16 20.01 -11.81
CA VAL A 156 6.46 19.26 -12.88
C VAL A 156 5.22 19.98 -13.41
N GLY A 157 4.96 21.21 -12.96
CA GLY A 157 3.81 22.01 -13.38
C GLY A 157 2.45 21.45 -12.90
N ALA A 158 2.43 20.65 -11.85
CA ALA A 158 1.20 20.09 -11.29
C ALA A 158 0.54 21.07 -10.31
N ASN A 159 -0.77 21.27 -10.45
CA ASN A 159 -1.55 22.13 -9.56
C ASN A 159 -2.24 21.29 -8.48
N LEU A 160 -1.79 21.43 -7.23
CA LEU A 160 -2.34 20.69 -6.09
C LEU A 160 -3.82 20.98 -5.81
N ASN A 161 -4.30 22.22 -6.08
CA ASN A 161 -5.71 22.55 -5.90
C ASN A 161 -6.59 21.81 -6.92
N ILE A 162 -6.11 21.68 -8.17
CA ILE A 162 -6.80 20.87 -9.19
C ILE A 162 -6.85 19.43 -8.74
N MET A 163 -5.72 18.85 -8.32
CA MET A 163 -5.66 17.47 -7.84
C MET A 163 -6.59 17.23 -6.65
N GLN A 164 -6.65 18.17 -5.70
CA GLN A 164 -7.55 18.12 -4.54
C GLN A 164 -9.02 18.07 -4.96
N ASN A 165 -9.44 19.01 -5.83
CA ASN A 165 -10.82 19.12 -6.28
C ASN A 165 -11.25 17.86 -7.04
N ASP A 166 -10.40 17.38 -7.97
CA ASP A 166 -10.67 16.19 -8.74
C ASP A 166 -10.72 14.93 -7.85
N THR A 167 -9.81 14.85 -6.88
CA THR A 167 -9.80 13.74 -5.92
C THR A 167 -11.07 13.70 -5.08
N ASN A 168 -11.50 14.84 -4.55
CA ASN A 168 -12.75 14.94 -3.77
C ASN A 168 -13.95 14.48 -4.61
N LEU A 169 -14.01 14.92 -5.88
CA LEU A 169 -15.08 14.53 -6.80
C LEU A 169 -15.08 13.02 -7.07
N MET A 170 -13.92 12.44 -7.37
CA MET A 170 -13.80 11.03 -7.74
C MET A 170 -13.96 10.08 -6.56
N ARG A 171 -13.50 10.46 -5.37
CA ARG A 171 -13.52 9.61 -4.19
C ARG A 171 -14.81 9.68 -3.37
N LYS A 172 -15.65 10.71 -3.59
CA LYS A 172 -16.98 10.83 -2.96
C LYS A 172 -16.95 10.64 -1.43
N GLY A 173 -15.99 11.32 -0.77
CA GLY A 173 -15.83 11.26 0.69
C GLY A 173 -14.92 10.15 1.23
N LYS A 174 -14.42 9.25 0.41
CA LYS A 174 -13.39 8.30 0.84
C LYS A 174 -12.09 9.01 1.19
N PRO A 175 -11.35 8.56 2.23
CA PRO A 175 -10.15 9.23 2.73
C PRO A 175 -9.03 9.26 1.70
N TRP A 176 -8.29 10.38 1.68
CA TRP A 176 -7.10 10.55 0.89
C TRP A 176 -6.18 11.61 1.53
N PHE A 177 -4.88 11.53 1.29
CA PHE A 177 -3.90 12.47 1.83
C PHE A 177 -2.88 12.89 0.79
N PHE A 178 -2.43 14.14 0.90
CA PHE A 178 -1.19 14.58 0.29
C PHE A 178 -0.01 14.12 1.12
N THR A 179 1.01 13.56 0.47
CA THR A 179 2.23 13.09 1.15
C THR A 179 3.50 13.56 0.44
N ASN A 180 4.55 13.70 1.23
CA ASN A 180 5.93 13.67 0.79
C ASN A 180 6.67 12.69 1.70
N LEU A 181 6.81 11.46 1.25
CA LEU A 181 7.42 10.39 2.05
C LEU A 181 8.89 10.66 2.36
N SER A 182 9.59 11.41 1.51
CA SER A 182 11.00 11.78 1.74
C SER A 182 11.17 12.72 2.94
N SER A 183 10.25 13.67 3.12
CA SER A 183 10.28 14.62 4.25
C SER A 183 9.43 14.18 5.46
N GLY A 184 8.63 13.13 5.30
CA GLY A 184 7.69 12.66 6.32
C GLY A 184 6.35 13.44 6.34
N LYS A 185 6.13 14.40 5.43
CA LYS A 185 4.87 15.16 5.39
C LYS A 185 3.69 14.26 5.06
N GLY A 186 2.62 14.31 5.88
CA GLY A 186 1.41 13.50 5.74
C GLY A 186 1.53 12.05 6.24
N VAL A 187 2.73 11.60 6.64
CA VAL A 187 2.96 10.24 7.14
C VAL A 187 2.20 9.97 8.42
N GLU A 188 2.15 10.93 9.33
CA GLU A 188 1.44 10.79 10.61
C GLU A 188 -0.06 10.54 10.41
N ASP A 189 -0.68 11.17 9.41
CA ASP A 189 -2.09 10.98 9.08
C ASP A 189 -2.35 9.57 8.55
N VAL A 190 -1.44 9.03 7.72
CA VAL A 190 -1.50 7.65 7.22
C VAL A 190 -1.36 6.65 8.38
N LEU A 191 -0.41 6.87 9.28
CA LEU A 191 -0.21 6.03 10.46
C LEU A 191 -1.43 6.05 11.40
N LYS A 192 -2.03 7.21 11.64
CA LYS A 192 -3.27 7.35 12.43
C LYS A 192 -4.43 6.61 11.77
N TYR A 193 -4.58 6.77 10.46
CA TYR A 193 -5.61 6.07 9.70
C TYR A 193 -5.48 4.55 9.85
N LEU A 194 -4.28 3.99 9.65
CA LEU A 194 -4.04 2.55 9.77
C LEU A 194 -4.30 2.02 11.18
N LYS A 195 -3.80 2.71 12.21
CA LYS A 195 -4.01 2.33 13.62
C LYS A 195 -5.51 2.29 13.98
N ALA A 196 -6.30 3.20 13.42
CA ALA A 196 -7.75 3.24 13.64
C ALA A 196 -8.50 2.06 13.00
N GLN A 197 -7.90 1.34 12.03
CA GLN A 197 -8.54 0.19 11.38
C GLN A 197 -8.44 -1.11 12.20
N ILE A 198 -7.44 -1.26 13.06
CA ILE A 198 -7.25 -2.48 13.87
C ILE A 198 -8.48 -2.83 14.74
N PRO A 199 -9.12 -1.90 15.48
CA PRO A 199 -10.32 -2.20 16.26
C PRO A 199 -11.53 -2.63 15.39
N ASN A 200 -11.64 -2.08 14.17
CA ASN A 200 -12.76 -2.34 13.27
C ASN A 200 -12.74 -3.79 12.74
N ILE A 201 -11.57 -4.39 12.59
CA ILE A 201 -11.43 -5.79 12.19
C ILE A 201 -11.82 -6.72 13.35
N LYS A 202 -11.42 -6.36 14.58
CA LYS A 202 -11.84 -7.12 15.79
C LYS A 202 -13.35 -7.19 15.96
N SER A 203 -14.09 -6.19 15.48
CA SER A 203 -15.57 -6.19 15.55
C SER A 203 -16.21 -7.02 14.45
N LYS A 204 -15.60 -7.12 13.26
CA LYS A 204 -16.11 -7.94 12.15
C LYS A 204 -15.94 -9.45 12.42
N GLU A 205 -14.82 -9.85 12.99
CA GLU A 205 -14.58 -11.28 13.35
C GLU A 205 -15.51 -11.82 14.46
N LYS A 206 -16.11 -10.94 15.28
CA LYS A 206 -17.07 -11.34 16.33
C LYS A 206 -18.50 -11.55 15.83
N ASN A 207 -18.79 -11.21 14.58
CA ASN A 207 -20.13 -11.30 13.98
C ASN A 207 -20.26 -12.44 12.95
N PHE A 208 -19.30 -13.36 12.92
CA PHE A 208 -19.30 -14.65 12.23
C PHE A 208 -19.05 -15.75 13.28
#